data_bcf68ec038ecef066852e12e92a71823
#
_entry.id   bcf68ec038ecef066852e12e92a71823
#
_cell.length_a   1.000
_cell.length_b   1.000
_cell.length_c   1.000
_cell.angle_alpha   90.00
_cell.angle_beta   90.00
_cell.angle_gamma   90.00
#
_symmetry.space_group_name_H-M   'P 1'
#
loop_
_entity.id
_entity.type
_entity.pdbx_description
1 polymer ?
#
loop_
_entity_poly.entity_id
_entity_poly.type
_entity_poly.pdbx_seq_one_letter_code
_entity_poly.pdbx_strand_id
1 'polypeptide(L)'
;MIVLDTHALVYDALDPARLSPRARKAIDLAAANRELACCDISLWEIALLIARGRLDPGMDARQFLDDMIASRRIQVLPITPEIAVLSQSDAFCHADPADRLIAATAMLHRASLVTSDSRLRKVKAITSVW
;
A
#
# COMPACT_ATOMS: atom_id res chain seq x y z
N MET A 1 -9.66 8.49 4.18
CA MET A 1 -8.66 7.96 3.23
C MET A 1 -8.09 6.67 3.76
N ILE A 2 -7.88 5.72 2.89
CA ILE A 2 -7.21 4.43 3.20
C ILE A 2 -6.00 4.29 2.30
N VAL A 3 -4.85 3.99 2.88
CA VAL A 3 -3.61 3.65 2.17
C VAL A 3 -3.44 2.13 2.18
N LEU A 4 -3.14 1.54 1.03
CA LEU A 4 -2.79 0.12 0.93
C LEU A 4 -1.28 -0.05 0.96
N ASP A 5 -0.80 -1.07 1.67
CA ASP A 5 0.57 -1.51 1.50
C ASP A 5 0.73 -2.26 0.17
N THR A 6 1.96 -2.55 -0.20
CA THR A 6 2.27 -3.19 -1.49
C THR A 6 1.58 -4.54 -1.65
N HIS A 7 1.56 -5.37 -0.61
CA HIS A 7 0.92 -6.68 -0.70
C HIS A 7 -0.60 -6.58 -0.80
N ALA A 8 -1.21 -5.66 -0.07
CA ALA A 8 -2.66 -5.43 -0.17
C ALA A 8 -3.06 -4.97 -1.58
N LEU A 9 -2.25 -4.11 -2.22
CA LEU A 9 -2.44 -3.72 -3.63
C LEU A 9 -2.42 -4.93 -4.57
N VAL A 10 -1.40 -5.78 -4.42
CA VAL A 10 -1.25 -6.99 -5.25
C VAL A 10 -2.40 -7.95 -5.02
N TYR A 11 -2.79 -8.18 -3.78
CA TYR A 11 -3.91 -9.09 -3.47
C TYR A 11 -5.23 -8.56 -4.02
N ASP A 12 -5.51 -7.26 -3.87
CA ASP A 12 -6.73 -6.68 -4.42
C ASP A 12 -6.79 -6.81 -5.95
N ALA A 13 -5.66 -6.66 -6.63
CA ALA A 13 -5.59 -6.72 -8.08
C ALA A 13 -5.61 -8.16 -8.64
N LEU A 14 -4.93 -9.10 -8.00
CA LEU A 14 -4.67 -10.43 -8.57
C LEU A 14 -5.27 -11.60 -7.80
N ASP A 15 -5.47 -11.47 -6.50
CA ASP A 15 -5.94 -12.57 -5.65
C ASP A 15 -6.70 -12.03 -4.42
N PRO A 16 -7.91 -11.48 -4.62
CA PRO A 16 -8.68 -10.87 -3.52
C PRO A 16 -9.03 -11.83 -2.39
N ALA A 17 -8.99 -13.15 -2.63
CA ALA A 17 -9.22 -14.16 -1.61
C ALA A 17 -8.17 -14.14 -0.50
N ARG A 18 -6.99 -13.57 -0.75
CA ARG A 18 -5.93 -13.40 0.25
C ARG A 18 -6.13 -12.22 1.19
N LEU A 19 -7.03 -11.31 0.85
CA LEU A 19 -7.45 -10.25 1.76
C LEU A 19 -8.37 -10.83 2.83
N SER A 20 -8.23 -10.35 4.06
CA SER A 20 -9.23 -10.65 5.09
C SER A 20 -10.59 -10.05 4.70
N PRO A 21 -11.71 -10.59 5.21
CA PRO A 21 -13.03 -10.00 4.96
C PRO A 21 -13.11 -8.54 5.35
N ARG A 22 -12.45 -8.16 6.45
CA ARG A 22 -12.41 -6.80 6.95
C ARG A 22 -11.61 -5.88 6.02
N ALA A 23 -10.43 -6.32 5.57
CA ALA A 23 -9.60 -5.58 4.62
C ALA A 23 -10.34 -5.38 3.30
N ARG A 24 -10.93 -6.43 2.76
CA ARG A 24 -11.69 -6.36 1.51
C ARG A 24 -12.84 -5.36 1.59
N LYS A 25 -13.64 -5.41 2.66
CA LYS A 25 -14.73 -4.47 2.87
C LYS A 25 -14.24 -3.03 2.95
N ALA A 26 -13.14 -2.78 3.65
CA ALA A 26 -12.55 -1.45 3.77
C ALA A 26 -12.07 -0.92 2.42
N ILE A 27 -11.41 -1.75 1.61
CA ILE A 27 -10.95 -1.40 0.26
C ILE A 27 -12.14 -1.07 -0.65
N ASP A 28 -13.16 -1.92 -0.67
CA ASP A 28 -14.33 -1.71 -1.54
C ASP A 28 -15.07 -0.42 -1.18
N LEU A 29 -15.22 -0.13 0.09
CA LEU A 29 -15.88 1.10 0.56
C LEU A 29 -15.05 2.35 0.21
N ALA A 30 -13.73 2.30 0.42
CA ALA A 30 -12.84 3.40 0.09
C ALA A 30 -12.78 3.65 -1.43
N ALA A 31 -12.76 2.59 -2.23
CA ALA A 31 -12.81 2.70 -3.69
C ALA A 31 -14.11 3.37 -4.17
N ALA A 32 -15.26 2.99 -3.60
CA ALA A 32 -16.55 3.60 -3.92
C ALA A 32 -16.58 5.10 -3.59
N ASN A 33 -15.92 5.49 -2.51
CA ASN A 33 -15.85 6.89 -2.05
C ASN A 33 -14.69 7.69 -2.66
N ARG A 34 -13.88 7.08 -3.53
CA ARG A 34 -12.66 7.69 -4.09
C ARG A 34 -11.64 8.10 -3.00
N GLU A 35 -11.55 7.30 -1.97
CA GLU A 35 -10.65 7.51 -0.82
C GLU A 35 -9.56 6.46 -0.72
N LEU A 36 -9.33 5.70 -1.81
CA LEU A 36 -8.29 4.68 -1.87
C LEU A 36 -6.98 5.27 -2.38
N ALA A 37 -5.89 4.98 -1.68
CA ALA A 37 -4.59 5.54 -2.01
C ALA A 37 -3.46 4.51 -1.80
N CYS A 38 -2.31 4.79 -2.38
CA CYS A 38 -1.05 4.10 -2.10
C CYS A 38 0.11 5.08 -2.10
N CYS A 39 1.21 4.71 -1.44
CA CYS A 39 2.48 5.41 -1.57
C CYS A 39 3.11 5.08 -2.94
N ASP A 40 3.73 6.05 -3.60
CA ASP A 40 4.38 5.84 -4.89
C ASP A 40 5.50 4.77 -4.85
N ILE A 41 6.14 4.55 -3.70
CA ILE A 41 7.12 3.48 -3.52
C ILE A 41 6.55 2.09 -3.81
N SER A 42 5.24 1.89 -3.61
CA SER A 42 4.60 0.61 -3.92
C SER A 42 4.64 0.27 -5.39
N LEU A 43 4.59 1.27 -6.27
CA LEU A 43 4.72 1.06 -7.72
C LEU A 43 6.10 0.50 -8.06
N TRP A 44 7.14 1.05 -7.45
CA TRP A 44 8.50 0.56 -7.61
C TRP A 44 8.67 -0.87 -7.07
N GLU A 45 8.13 -1.15 -5.88
CA GLU A 45 8.19 -2.49 -5.31
C GLU A 45 7.51 -3.54 -6.20
N ILE A 46 6.33 -3.23 -6.71
CA ILE A 46 5.61 -4.13 -7.63
C ILE A 46 6.41 -4.38 -8.90
N ALA A 47 6.94 -3.32 -9.51
CA ALA A 47 7.81 -3.44 -10.68
C ALA A 47 9.04 -4.31 -10.41
N LEU A 48 9.65 -4.17 -9.23
CA LEU A 48 10.79 -4.97 -8.79
C LEU A 48 10.41 -6.45 -8.64
N LEU A 49 9.28 -6.76 -8.01
CA LEU A 49 8.78 -8.13 -7.85
C LEU A 49 8.54 -8.80 -9.20
N ILE A 50 7.96 -8.07 -10.16
CA ILE A 50 7.73 -8.56 -11.52
C ILE A 50 9.06 -8.81 -12.23
N ALA A 51 10.00 -7.85 -12.16
CA ALA A 51 11.30 -7.96 -12.81
C ALA A 51 12.13 -9.14 -12.28
N ARG A 52 11.97 -9.48 -11.01
CA ARG A 52 12.66 -10.62 -10.35
C ARG A 52 11.92 -11.95 -10.49
N GLY A 53 10.83 -12.00 -11.23
CA GLY A 53 10.04 -13.22 -11.42
C GLY A 53 9.31 -13.70 -10.16
N ARG A 54 9.13 -12.83 -9.16
CA ARG A 54 8.42 -13.14 -7.91
C ARG A 54 6.93 -12.84 -7.97
N LEU A 55 6.50 -12.11 -8.97
CA LEU A 55 5.12 -11.77 -9.26
C LEU A 55 4.91 -11.87 -10.76
N ASP A 56 3.89 -12.64 -11.17
CA ASP A 56 3.48 -12.73 -12.57
C ASP A 56 2.07 -12.13 -12.70
N PRO A 57 1.94 -10.91 -13.26
CA PRO A 57 0.64 -10.28 -13.47
C PRO A 57 -0.08 -10.78 -14.73
N GLY A 58 0.55 -11.67 -15.51
CA GLY A 58 0.00 -12.18 -16.78
C GLY A 58 0.00 -11.14 -17.91
N MET A 59 0.70 -10.03 -17.73
CA MET A 59 0.80 -8.94 -18.71
C MET A 59 2.08 -8.13 -18.47
N ASP A 60 2.37 -7.17 -19.35
CA ASP A 60 3.46 -6.23 -19.18
C ASP A 60 3.34 -5.45 -17.86
N ALA A 61 4.46 -5.22 -17.18
CA ALA A 61 4.49 -4.59 -15.84
C ALA A 61 3.86 -3.19 -15.84
N ARG A 62 4.16 -2.37 -16.85
CA ARG A 62 3.59 -1.03 -16.97
C ARG A 62 2.08 -1.08 -17.14
N GLN A 63 1.60 -1.96 -18.02
CA GLN A 63 0.16 -2.14 -18.25
C GLN A 63 -0.54 -2.58 -16.96
N PHE A 64 0.06 -3.51 -16.22
CA PHE A 64 -0.49 -3.97 -14.94
C PHE A 64 -0.63 -2.83 -13.93
N LEU A 65 0.41 -2.00 -13.77
CA LEU A 65 0.38 -0.86 -12.86
C LEU A 65 -0.67 0.18 -13.28
N ASP A 66 -0.72 0.52 -14.56
CA ASP A 66 -1.71 1.46 -15.10
C ASP A 66 -3.14 0.95 -14.86
N ASP A 67 -3.41 -0.33 -15.13
CA ASP A 67 -4.73 -0.95 -14.95
C ASP A 67 -5.12 -1.02 -13.47
N MET A 68 -4.17 -1.38 -12.61
CA MET A 68 -4.39 -1.43 -11.15
C MET A 68 -4.82 -0.07 -10.61
N ILE A 69 -4.13 0.99 -10.98
CA ILE A 69 -4.44 2.36 -10.56
C ILE A 69 -5.82 2.78 -11.10
N ALA A 70 -6.06 2.57 -12.40
CA ALA A 70 -7.27 3.03 -13.07
C ALA A 70 -8.52 2.28 -12.58
N SER A 71 -8.45 0.97 -12.42
CA SER A 71 -9.61 0.12 -12.08
C SER A 71 -10.23 0.46 -10.73
N ARG A 72 -9.40 0.83 -9.76
CA ARG A 72 -9.83 1.20 -8.41
C ARG A 72 -9.77 2.71 -8.15
N ARG A 73 -9.34 3.51 -9.13
CA ARG A 73 -9.13 4.97 -9.00
C ARG A 73 -8.24 5.30 -7.82
N ILE A 74 -7.13 4.56 -7.71
CA ILE A 74 -6.17 4.72 -6.61
C ILE A 74 -5.44 6.05 -6.74
N GLN A 75 -5.40 6.81 -5.66
CA GLN A 75 -4.57 8.01 -5.58
C GLN A 75 -3.13 7.58 -5.25
N VAL A 76 -2.20 7.92 -6.13
CA VAL A 76 -0.77 7.68 -5.88
C VAL A 76 -0.21 8.89 -5.13
N LEU A 77 0.16 8.68 -3.86
CA LEU A 77 0.67 9.72 -2.99
C LEU A 77 2.19 9.79 -3.09
N PRO A 78 2.75 10.96 -3.41
CA PRO A 78 4.20 11.11 -3.61
C PRO A 78 4.95 11.07 -2.27
N ILE A 79 6.20 10.57 -2.32
CA ILE A 79 7.15 10.75 -1.23
C ILE A 79 7.57 12.21 -1.22
N THR A 80 7.17 12.91 -0.16
CA THR A 80 7.58 14.29 0.08
C THR A 80 8.82 14.33 0.98
N PRO A 81 9.54 15.46 1.08
CA PRO A 81 10.63 15.62 2.05
C PRO A 81 10.19 15.29 3.49
N GLU A 82 8.98 15.68 3.86
CA GLU A 82 8.41 15.39 5.18
C GLU A 82 8.22 13.88 5.40
N ILE A 83 7.66 13.16 4.42
CA ILE A 83 7.51 11.69 4.48
C ILE A 83 8.87 11.01 4.56
N ALA A 84 9.84 11.46 3.76
CA ALA A 84 11.19 10.89 3.75
C ALA A 84 11.85 10.99 5.13
N VAL A 85 11.77 12.15 5.77
CA VAL A 85 12.31 12.37 7.12
C VAL A 85 11.54 11.55 8.14
N LEU A 86 10.21 11.57 8.10
CA LEU A 86 9.35 10.82 9.03
C LEU A 86 9.60 9.32 8.97
N SER A 87 9.92 8.76 7.78
CA SER A 87 10.22 7.35 7.61
C SER A 87 11.44 6.87 8.41
N GLN A 88 12.31 7.78 8.83
CA GLN A 88 13.48 7.49 9.66
C GLN A 88 13.18 7.50 11.16
N SER A 89 11.94 7.77 11.54
CA SER A 89 11.51 7.81 12.95
C SER A 89 11.64 6.44 13.64
N ASP A 90 12.03 6.46 14.92
CA ASP A 90 12.05 5.27 15.78
C ASP A 90 10.66 4.69 16.07
N ALA A 91 9.59 5.42 15.73
CA ALA A 91 8.22 4.92 15.82
C ALA A 91 7.97 3.69 14.93
N PHE A 92 8.77 3.52 13.87
CA PHE A 92 8.67 2.41 12.95
C PHE A 92 9.70 1.32 13.26
N CYS A 93 9.29 0.30 14.01
CA CYS A 93 10.12 -0.88 14.31
C CYS A 93 10.19 -1.83 13.10
N HIS A 94 10.51 -1.31 11.91
CA HIS A 94 10.58 -2.09 10.67
C HIS A 94 11.89 -1.82 9.95
N ALA A 95 12.57 -2.91 9.51
CA ALA A 95 13.84 -2.81 8.80
C ALA A 95 13.68 -2.47 7.31
N ASP A 96 12.52 -2.81 6.71
CA ASP A 96 12.27 -2.58 5.29
C ASP A 96 12.01 -1.09 5.01
N PRO A 97 12.86 -0.44 4.19
CA PRO A 97 12.71 0.98 3.88
C PRO A 97 11.37 1.33 3.20
N ALA A 98 10.89 0.47 2.31
CA ALA A 98 9.64 0.71 1.61
C ALA A 98 8.45 0.69 2.57
N ASP A 99 8.40 -0.27 3.51
CA ASP A 99 7.35 -0.33 4.52
C ASP A 99 7.37 0.88 5.45
N ARG A 100 8.56 1.39 5.78
CA ARG A 100 8.70 2.63 6.56
C ARG A 100 8.13 3.84 5.82
N LEU A 101 8.36 3.95 4.52
CA LEU A 101 7.81 5.01 3.67
C LEU A 101 6.28 4.90 3.56
N ILE A 102 5.74 3.70 3.41
CA ILE A 102 4.30 3.45 3.37
C ILE A 102 3.66 3.86 4.71
N ALA A 103 4.25 3.45 5.82
CA ALA A 103 3.78 3.81 7.16
C ALA A 103 3.81 5.33 7.40
N ALA A 104 4.90 5.99 7.01
CA ALA A 104 5.04 7.44 7.11
C ALA A 104 4.01 8.18 6.25
N THR A 105 3.72 7.66 5.06
CA THR A 105 2.69 8.21 4.18
C THR A 105 1.29 8.12 4.82
N ALA A 106 0.93 6.95 5.35
CA ALA A 106 -0.35 6.78 6.04
C ALA A 106 -0.47 7.71 7.26
N MET A 107 0.61 7.84 8.03
CA MET A 107 0.66 8.69 9.21
C MET A 107 0.50 10.17 8.87
N LEU A 108 1.25 10.67 7.88
CA LEU A 108 1.18 12.08 7.47
C LEU A 108 -0.23 12.45 6.97
N HIS A 109 -0.83 11.57 6.19
CA HIS A 109 -2.17 11.78 5.65
C HIS A 109 -3.31 11.44 6.63
N ARG A 110 -2.97 11.01 7.86
CA ARG A 110 -3.94 10.57 8.87
C ARG A 110 -4.89 9.49 8.32
N ALA A 111 -4.36 8.64 7.47
CA ALA A 111 -5.08 7.57 6.82
C ALA A 111 -4.96 6.25 7.58
N SER A 112 -5.97 5.41 7.47
CA SER A 112 -5.85 4.01 7.90
C SER A 112 -4.98 3.25 6.91
N LEU A 113 -4.20 2.29 7.39
CA LEU A 113 -3.32 1.46 6.58
C LEU A 113 -3.87 0.04 6.48
N VAL A 114 -4.14 -0.43 5.27
CA VAL A 114 -4.48 -1.83 5.02
C VAL A 114 -3.19 -2.61 4.88
N THR A 115 -2.91 -3.49 5.84
CA THR A 115 -1.69 -4.30 5.89
C THR A 115 -1.88 -5.56 6.72
N SER A 116 -1.32 -6.67 6.26
CA SER A 116 -1.17 -7.90 7.05
C SER A 116 0.14 -7.95 7.84
N ASP A 117 1.06 -7.05 7.59
CA ASP A 117 2.37 -7.03 8.24
C ASP A 117 2.22 -6.75 9.74
N SER A 118 2.64 -7.73 10.57
CA SER A 118 2.50 -7.64 12.02
C SER A 118 3.30 -6.49 12.64
N ARG A 119 4.40 -6.08 12.02
CA ARG A 119 5.24 -4.96 12.50
C ARG A 119 4.56 -3.64 12.24
N LEU A 120 3.99 -3.44 11.05
CA LEU A 120 3.22 -2.24 10.72
C LEU A 120 1.95 -2.13 11.58
N ARG A 121 1.29 -3.25 11.84
CA ARG A 121 0.09 -3.29 12.70
C ARG A 121 0.35 -2.92 14.15
N LYS A 122 1.60 -2.97 14.61
CA LYS A 122 2.00 -2.58 15.97
C LYS A 122 2.34 -1.09 16.10
N VAL A 123 2.41 -0.35 15.01
CA VAL A 123 2.70 1.08 15.06
C VAL A 123 1.51 1.83 15.64
N LYS A 124 1.65 2.35 16.86
CA LYS A 124 0.56 2.97 17.61
C LYS A 124 -0.05 4.22 16.94
N ALA A 125 0.78 4.93 16.17
CA ALA A 125 0.36 6.16 15.49
C ALA A 125 -0.49 5.91 14.23
N ILE A 126 -0.68 4.65 13.82
CA ILE A 126 -1.39 4.29 12.60
C ILE A 126 -2.54 3.35 12.94
N THR A 127 -3.72 3.67 12.42
CA THR A 127 -4.85 2.73 12.47
C THR A 127 -4.67 1.71 11.35
N SER A 128 -4.46 0.45 11.69
CA SER A 128 -4.32 -0.62 10.72
C SER A 128 -5.60 -1.43 10.55
N VAL A 129 -5.82 -1.92 9.35
CA VAL A 129 -6.96 -2.76 8.97
C VAL A 129 -6.45 -4.03 8.34
N TRP A 130 -6.89 -5.17 8.89
CA TRP A 130 -6.70 -6.48 8.28
C TRP A 130 -7.71 -7.50 8.76
#